data_b79b046d62d335ed42b821fa46c452b6
#
_entry.id   b79b046d62d335ed42b821fa46c452b6
#
_cell.length_a   1.000
_cell.length_b   1.000
_cell.length_c   1.000
_cell.angle_alpha   90.00
_cell.angle_beta   90.00
_cell.angle_gamma   90.00
#
_symmetry.space_group_name_H-M   'P 1'
#
loop_
_entity.id
_entity.type
_entity.pdbx_description
1 polymer ?
#
loop_
_entity_poly.entity_id
_entity_poly.type
_entity_poly.pdbx_seq_one_letter_code
_entity_poly.pdbx_strand_id
1 'polypeptide(L)'
;GSCAVVTGMGTVNADNPRLNARLTEPIVQPLRVIIDSKGQLSSKAALFDVDGSVLVASAGPRRDKSDAFDSRTESITLPDGSGRVDLAALIDELGRRRCNEVLIEAGAGLAGAFAAAGLIDELLIYLAPDLLGSGGRGMFALPEVVSLEHRLRFEVNQVKQLGRDLRVSLRAERWKA
;
A
#
# COMPACT_ATOMS: atom_id res chain seq x y z
N GLY A 1 -10.96 -6.93 10.07
CA GLY A 1 -10.57 -5.89 9.10
C GLY A 1 -9.12 -5.50 9.33
N SER A 2 -8.45 -4.95 8.31
CA SER A 2 -7.02 -4.62 8.36
C SER A 2 -6.72 -3.59 9.44
N CYS A 3 -5.61 -3.77 10.16
CA CYS A 3 -5.17 -2.86 11.22
C CYS A 3 -4.55 -1.57 10.63
N ALA A 4 -3.96 -1.67 9.44
CA ALA A 4 -3.36 -0.55 8.73
C ALA A 4 -3.68 -0.60 7.22
N VAL A 5 -3.79 0.59 6.60
CA VAL A 5 -3.87 0.76 5.15
C VAL A 5 -2.69 1.59 4.70
N VAL A 6 -1.87 1.03 3.81
CA VAL A 6 -0.64 1.65 3.31
C VAL A 6 -0.84 2.12 1.87
N THR A 7 -0.47 3.35 1.59
CA THR A 7 -0.42 3.87 0.23
C THR A 7 0.83 4.71 -0.01
N GLY A 8 1.05 5.13 -1.25
CA GLY A 8 2.18 5.98 -1.63
C GLY A 8 1.74 7.32 -2.21
N MET A 9 2.70 8.26 -2.32
CA MET A 9 2.45 9.59 -2.86
C MET A 9 1.86 9.59 -4.28
N GLY A 10 2.12 8.55 -5.09
CA GLY A 10 1.49 8.43 -6.41
C GLY A 10 -0.04 8.37 -6.35
N THR A 11 -0.59 7.56 -5.43
CA THR A 11 -2.04 7.46 -5.18
C THR A 11 -2.58 8.73 -4.52
N VAL A 12 -1.85 9.28 -3.53
CA VAL A 12 -2.26 10.54 -2.88
C VAL A 12 -2.38 11.67 -3.89
N ASN A 13 -1.42 11.81 -4.79
CA ASN A 13 -1.41 12.88 -5.80
C ASN A 13 -2.47 12.67 -6.90
N ALA A 14 -2.79 11.42 -7.25
CA ALA A 14 -3.75 11.11 -8.31
C ALA A 14 -5.20 11.21 -7.82
N ASP A 15 -5.49 10.65 -6.64
CA ASP A 15 -6.85 10.36 -6.20
C ASP A 15 -7.23 11.13 -4.94
N ASN A 16 -6.27 11.75 -4.24
CA ASN A 16 -6.46 12.41 -2.93
C ASN A 16 -7.37 11.60 -1.98
N PRO A 17 -7.02 10.34 -1.68
CA PRO A 17 -7.91 9.41 -1.00
C PRO A 17 -8.02 9.73 0.49
N ARG A 18 -9.17 9.42 1.08
CA ARG A 18 -9.37 9.51 2.54
C ARG A 18 -8.82 8.31 3.29
N LEU A 19 -8.65 7.17 2.66
CA LEU A 19 -8.15 5.91 3.24
C LEU A 19 -8.90 5.48 4.51
N ASN A 20 -10.21 5.68 4.53
CA ASN A 20 -11.06 5.34 5.65
C ASN A 20 -11.98 4.16 5.31
N ALA A 21 -12.23 3.30 6.26
CA ALA A 21 -13.26 2.27 6.13
C ALA A 21 -14.65 2.92 6.21
N ARG A 22 -15.53 2.58 5.25
CA ARG A 22 -16.88 3.12 5.10
C ARG A 22 -17.89 2.03 5.38
N LEU A 23 -18.10 1.72 6.65
CA LEU A 23 -19.11 0.78 7.09
C LEU A 23 -20.25 1.54 7.77
N THR A 24 -21.44 0.93 7.78
CA THR A 24 -22.63 1.50 8.42
C THR A 24 -22.57 1.43 9.94
N GLU A 25 -21.74 0.53 10.48
CA GLU A 25 -21.55 0.37 11.92
C GLU A 25 -20.32 1.16 12.40
N PRO A 26 -20.29 1.65 13.64
CA PRO A 26 -19.11 2.25 14.23
C PRO A 26 -17.93 1.27 14.24
N ILE A 27 -16.83 1.65 13.62
CA ILE A 27 -15.62 0.84 13.58
C ILE A 27 -14.40 1.64 14.01
N VAL A 28 -13.42 0.97 14.54
CA VAL A 28 -12.09 1.55 14.72
C VAL A 28 -11.47 1.71 13.33
N GLN A 29 -11.12 2.95 12.98
CA GLN A 29 -10.46 3.24 11.71
C GLN A 29 -9.07 2.62 11.67
N PRO A 30 -8.64 2.06 10.53
CA PRO A 30 -7.29 1.55 10.38
C PRO A 30 -6.26 2.69 10.49
N LEU A 31 -5.04 2.35 10.93
CA LEU A 31 -3.91 3.27 10.83
C LEU A 31 -3.65 3.56 9.34
N ARG A 32 -3.69 4.82 8.96
CA ARG A 32 -3.37 5.26 7.58
C ARG A 32 -1.88 5.50 7.47
N VAL A 33 -1.22 4.77 6.58
CA VAL A 33 0.23 4.81 6.42
C VAL A 33 0.55 5.37 5.04
N ILE A 34 1.30 6.47 5.01
CA ILE A 34 1.70 7.13 3.77
C ILE A 34 3.19 6.96 3.57
N ILE A 35 3.58 6.32 2.47
CA ILE A 35 4.98 6.23 2.05
C ILE A 35 5.31 7.48 1.25
N ASP A 36 6.03 8.39 1.89
CA ASP A 36 6.46 9.69 1.35
C ASP A 36 7.98 9.82 1.37
N SER A 37 8.67 9.09 0.51
CA SER A 37 10.14 9.06 0.48
C SER A 37 10.78 10.46 0.33
N LYS A 38 10.06 11.42 -0.24
CA LYS A 38 10.59 12.75 -0.57
C LYS A 38 10.09 13.86 0.36
N GLY A 39 9.25 13.56 1.35
CA GLY A 39 8.67 14.54 2.27
C GLY A 39 7.79 15.58 1.57
N GLN A 40 6.90 15.15 0.68
CA GLN A 40 6.06 16.00 -0.18
C GLN A 40 4.58 16.02 0.22
N LEU A 41 4.18 15.21 1.22
CA LEU A 41 2.79 15.14 1.65
C LEU A 41 2.34 16.47 2.24
N SER A 42 1.25 17.03 1.70
CA SER A 42 0.63 18.26 2.24
C SER A 42 -0.32 17.94 3.38
N SER A 43 -0.36 18.80 4.39
CA SER A 43 -1.35 18.76 5.49
C SER A 43 -2.79 18.99 5.01
N LYS A 44 -2.97 19.44 3.76
CA LYS A 44 -4.27 19.66 3.12
C LYS A 44 -4.80 18.43 2.37
N ALA A 45 -4.10 17.30 2.42
CA ALA A 45 -4.57 16.07 1.78
C ALA A 45 -5.85 15.56 2.47
N ALA A 46 -6.80 15.04 1.68
CA ALA A 46 -8.12 14.62 2.17
C ALA A 46 -8.09 13.51 3.22
N LEU A 47 -6.98 12.80 3.34
CA LEU A 47 -6.77 11.84 4.41
C LEU A 47 -6.77 12.48 5.82
N PHE A 48 -6.51 13.78 5.94
CA PHE A 48 -6.55 14.52 7.21
C PHE A 48 -7.95 15.02 7.57
N ASP A 49 -8.90 15.03 6.62
CA ASP A 49 -10.29 15.46 6.84
C ASP A 49 -11.13 14.46 7.65
N VAL A 50 -10.60 13.29 7.93
CA VAL A 50 -11.30 12.20 8.61
C VAL A 50 -10.58 11.79 9.89
N ASP A 51 -11.34 11.29 10.86
CA ASP A 51 -10.77 10.83 12.13
C ASP A 51 -9.87 9.60 11.97
N GLY A 52 -8.97 9.41 12.94
CA GLY A 52 -8.04 8.30 13.01
C GLY A 52 -6.58 8.74 12.87
N SER A 53 -5.67 7.84 13.21
CA SER A 53 -4.23 8.09 13.21
C SER A 53 -3.62 7.98 11.82
N VAL A 54 -2.59 8.79 11.58
CA VAL A 54 -1.79 8.77 10.36
C VAL A 54 -0.33 8.53 10.71
N LEU A 55 0.33 7.66 9.96
CA LEU A 55 1.77 7.43 10.02
C LEU A 55 2.39 7.81 8.67
N VAL A 56 3.31 8.75 8.68
CA VAL A 56 4.06 9.14 7.49
C VAL A 56 5.46 8.55 7.55
N ALA A 57 5.77 7.62 6.65
CA ALA A 57 7.09 7.01 6.51
C ALA A 57 7.88 7.73 5.41
N SER A 58 9.07 8.22 5.74
CA SER A 58 9.94 8.96 4.82
C SER A 58 11.35 8.36 4.75
N ALA A 59 12.10 8.68 3.69
CA ALA A 59 13.51 8.31 3.56
C ALA A 59 14.46 9.39 4.13
N GLY A 60 13.92 10.52 4.55
CA GLY A 60 14.68 11.64 5.08
C GLY A 60 13.77 12.71 5.68
N PRO A 61 14.33 13.83 6.11
CA PRO A 61 13.57 14.90 6.74
C PRO A 61 12.57 15.50 5.74
N ARG A 62 11.42 15.91 6.25
CA ARG A 62 10.39 16.60 5.48
C ARG A 62 10.95 17.92 4.89
N ARG A 63 10.64 18.18 3.62
CA ARG A 63 11.14 19.36 2.90
C ARG A 63 10.53 20.66 3.38
N ASP A 64 9.21 20.67 3.55
CA ASP A 64 8.48 21.84 4.04
C ASP A 64 8.06 21.65 5.50
N LYS A 65 8.71 22.40 6.39
CA LYS A 65 8.40 22.40 7.83
C LYS A 65 7.30 23.39 8.19
N SER A 66 6.92 24.28 7.28
CA SER A 66 5.84 25.26 7.51
C SER A 66 4.45 24.63 7.40
N ASP A 67 4.32 23.53 6.64
CA ASP A 67 3.09 22.74 6.48
C ASP A 67 3.06 21.63 7.54
N ALA A 68 2.79 21.99 8.81
CA ALA A 68 2.78 21.05 9.93
C ALA A 68 1.56 20.13 9.91
N PHE A 69 1.78 18.86 10.23
CA PHE A 69 0.70 17.90 10.47
C PHE A 69 0.03 18.13 11.82
N ASP A 70 -1.20 17.64 11.97
CA ASP A 70 -1.91 17.66 13.25
C ASP A 70 -1.34 16.62 14.25
N SER A 71 -1.83 16.70 15.51
CA SER A 71 -1.37 15.83 16.61
C SER A 71 -1.70 14.34 16.44
N ARG A 72 -2.55 13.98 15.46
CA ARG A 72 -2.91 12.58 15.13
C ARG A 72 -1.90 11.95 14.17
N THR A 73 -0.92 12.74 13.71
CA THR A 73 0.04 12.31 12.70
C THR A 73 1.41 12.11 13.32
N GLU A 74 1.94 10.93 13.15
CA GLU A 74 3.32 10.57 13.49
C GLU A 74 4.16 10.47 12.22
N SER A 75 5.41 10.89 12.30
CA SER A 75 6.38 10.76 11.22
C SER A 75 7.54 9.88 11.64
N ILE A 76 7.93 8.94 10.79
CA ILE A 76 9.10 8.08 10.97
C ILE A 76 10.02 8.18 9.77
N THR A 77 11.32 7.98 10.00
CA THR A 77 12.32 7.98 8.94
C THR A 77 12.95 6.61 8.83
N LEU A 78 12.76 5.97 7.67
CA LEU A 78 13.20 4.61 7.37
C LEU A 78 13.88 4.58 5.98
N PRO A 79 15.14 5.04 5.85
CA PRO A 79 15.81 5.06 4.56
C PRO A 79 16.33 3.67 4.16
N ASP A 80 16.15 3.31 2.88
CA ASP A 80 16.73 2.09 2.27
C ASP A 80 18.14 2.29 1.71
N GLY A 81 18.73 3.47 1.89
CA GLY A 81 20.01 3.85 1.33
C GLY A 81 19.97 4.36 -0.12
N SER A 82 18.89 4.14 -0.87
CA SER A 82 18.71 4.65 -2.24
C SER A 82 17.87 5.93 -2.31
N GLY A 83 17.45 6.46 -1.17
CA GLY A 83 16.56 7.62 -1.06
C GLY A 83 15.08 7.27 -1.11
N ARG A 84 14.74 6.00 -0.89
CA ARG A 84 13.36 5.50 -0.72
C ARG A 84 13.15 5.02 0.71
N VAL A 85 11.90 4.78 1.06
CA VAL A 85 11.53 4.12 2.32
C VAL A 85 11.87 2.63 2.23
N ASP A 86 12.54 2.12 3.24
CA ASP A 86 12.76 0.68 3.46
C ASP A 86 11.42 0.02 3.81
N LEU A 87 10.88 -0.77 2.87
CA LEU A 87 9.58 -1.42 3.03
C LEU A 87 9.60 -2.53 4.07
N ALA A 88 10.71 -3.25 4.20
CA ALA A 88 10.84 -4.30 5.21
C ALA A 88 10.86 -3.69 6.61
N ALA A 89 11.64 -2.65 6.82
CA ALA A 89 11.66 -1.90 8.09
C ALA A 89 10.30 -1.28 8.42
N LEU A 90 9.53 -0.84 7.40
CA LEU A 90 8.16 -0.35 7.61
C LEU A 90 7.23 -1.46 8.08
N ILE A 91 7.26 -2.65 7.46
CA ILE A 91 6.44 -3.79 7.89
C ILE A 91 6.81 -4.22 9.30
N ASP A 92 8.09 -4.27 9.65
CA ASP A 92 8.56 -4.55 11.01
C ASP A 92 8.04 -3.53 12.03
N GLU A 93 8.03 -2.25 11.67
CA GLU A 93 7.48 -1.18 12.52
C GLU A 93 5.97 -1.35 12.72
N LEU A 94 5.22 -1.68 11.67
CA LEU A 94 3.78 -1.97 11.78
C LEU A 94 3.52 -3.21 12.65
N GLY A 95 4.37 -4.24 12.57
CA GLY A 95 4.34 -5.40 13.46
C GLY A 95 4.55 -5.01 14.92
N ARG A 96 5.54 -4.15 15.23
CA ARG A 96 5.77 -3.61 16.58
C ARG A 96 4.57 -2.82 17.13
N ARG A 97 3.81 -2.17 16.24
CA ARG A 97 2.55 -1.49 16.53
C ARG A 97 1.36 -2.45 16.66
N ARG A 98 1.60 -3.77 16.60
CA ARG A 98 0.57 -4.83 16.66
C ARG A 98 -0.41 -4.80 15.49
N CYS A 99 0.01 -4.32 14.33
CA CYS A 99 -0.75 -4.44 13.10
C CYS A 99 -0.55 -5.84 12.53
N ASN A 100 -1.50 -6.75 12.79
CA ASN A 100 -1.45 -8.14 12.32
C ASN A 100 -1.86 -8.30 10.85
N GLU A 101 -2.56 -7.34 10.30
CA GLU A 101 -3.02 -7.33 8.92
C GLU A 101 -2.82 -5.92 8.34
N VAL A 102 -2.04 -5.84 7.28
CA VAL A 102 -1.71 -4.59 6.58
C VAL A 102 -2.23 -4.68 5.15
N LEU A 103 -3.14 -3.79 4.79
CA LEU A 103 -3.65 -3.67 3.43
C LEU A 103 -2.78 -2.68 2.64
N ILE A 104 -2.25 -3.10 1.51
CA ILE A 104 -1.53 -2.22 0.58
C ILE A 104 -2.49 -1.78 -0.53
N GLU A 105 -2.92 -0.53 -0.50
CA GLU A 105 -3.73 0.10 -1.55
C GLU A 105 -2.86 1.08 -2.33
N ALA A 106 -2.22 0.63 -3.38
CA ALA A 106 -1.21 1.43 -4.08
C ALA A 106 -1.22 1.22 -5.59
N GLY A 107 -0.72 2.20 -6.32
CA GLY A 107 -0.48 2.06 -7.75
C GLY A 107 0.67 1.09 -8.06
N ALA A 108 0.82 0.75 -9.34
CA ALA A 108 1.73 -0.29 -9.84
C ALA A 108 3.16 -0.20 -9.32
N GLY A 109 3.70 1.01 -9.13
CA GLY A 109 5.08 1.20 -8.66
C GLY A 109 5.31 0.71 -7.24
N LEU A 110 4.45 1.11 -6.29
CA LEU A 110 4.58 0.69 -4.89
C LEU A 110 4.14 -0.77 -4.71
N ALA A 111 3.06 -1.19 -5.36
CA ALA A 111 2.63 -2.60 -5.35
C ALA A 111 3.74 -3.51 -5.92
N GLY A 112 4.40 -3.09 -7.01
CA GLY A 112 5.54 -3.80 -7.58
C GLY A 112 6.75 -3.86 -6.64
N ALA A 113 7.02 -2.78 -5.89
CA ALA A 113 8.11 -2.75 -4.93
C ALA A 113 7.88 -3.72 -3.76
N PHE A 114 6.66 -3.79 -3.20
CA PHE A 114 6.29 -4.79 -2.19
C PHE A 114 6.40 -6.22 -2.73
N ALA A 115 5.94 -6.45 -3.96
CA ALA A 115 6.04 -7.75 -4.62
C ALA A 115 7.50 -8.17 -4.82
N ALA A 116 8.33 -7.28 -5.37
CA ALA A 116 9.75 -7.55 -5.60
C ALA A 116 10.54 -7.80 -4.30
N ALA A 117 10.12 -7.18 -3.20
CA ALA A 117 10.70 -7.40 -1.87
C ALA A 117 10.18 -8.67 -1.17
N GLY A 118 9.27 -9.44 -1.78
CA GLY A 118 8.67 -10.63 -1.16
C GLY A 118 7.79 -10.35 0.06
N LEU A 119 7.24 -9.14 0.16
CA LEU A 119 6.46 -8.66 1.30
C LEU A 119 4.94 -8.78 1.09
N ILE A 120 4.50 -9.64 0.17
CA ILE A 120 3.08 -9.91 -0.09
C ILE A 120 2.76 -11.33 0.35
N ASP A 121 1.88 -11.49 1.33
CA ASP A 121 1.35 -12.79 1.74
C ASP A 121 0.09 -13.18 0.95
N GLU A 122 -0.78 -12.20 0.70
CA GLU A 122 -2.04 -12.39 -0.02
C GLU A 122 -2.25 -11.27 -1.04
N LEU A 123 -2.76 -11.63 -2.22
CA LEU A 123 -3.11 -10.70 -3.28
C LEU A 123 -4.60 -10.82 -3.58
N LEU A 124 -5.32 -9.71 -3.43
CA LEU A 124 -6.74 -9.60 -3.78
C LEU A 124 -6.88 -8.88 -5.12
N ILE A 125 -7.40 -9.57 -6.13
CA ILE A 125 -7.65 -9.03 -7.46
C ILE A 125 -9.14 -8.91 -7.68
N TYR A 126 -9.59 -7.73 -8.09
CA TYR A 126 -10.94 -7.50 -8.59
C TYR A 126 -10.86 -7.35 -10.10
N LEU A 127 -11.50 -8.26 -10.82
CA LEU A 127 -11.49 -8.33 -12.27
C LEU A 127 -12.88 -7.97 -12.80
N ALA A 128 -12.99 -6.80 -13.44
CA ALA A 128 -14.17 -6.44 -14.21
C ALA A 128 -14.11 -7.11 -15.61
N PRO A 129 -15.21 -7.60 -16.15
CA PRO A 129 -15.25 -8.21 -17.48
C PRO A 129 -15.33 -7.15 -18.59
N ASP A 130 -14.40 -6.17 -18.56
CA ASP A 130 -14.33 -5.06 -19.48
C ASP A 130 -12.96 -5.03 -20.20
N LEU A 131 -12.96 -4.71 -21.47
CA LEU A 131 -11.74 -4.58 -22.27
C LEU A 131 -11.38 -3.10 -22.42
N LEU A 132 -10.24 -2.70 -21.84
CA LEU A 132 -9.77 -1.31 -21.85
C LEU A 132 -8.79 -1.00 -23.00
N GLY A 133 -8.47 -1.97 -23.84
CA GLY A 133 -7.48 -1.83 -24.91
C GLY A 133 -6.04 -1.82 -24.40
N SER A 134 -5.10 -1.57 -25.32
CA SER A 134 -3.65 -1.65 -25.06
C SER A 134 -3.08 -0.52 -24.18
N GLY A 135 -3.85 0.56 -23.95
CA GLY A 135 -3.43 1.70 -23.12
C GLY A 135 -3.63 1.50 -21.62
N GLY A 136 -4.07 0.33 -21.16
CA GLY A 136 -4.27 0.01 -19.77
C GLY A 136 -2.96 0.05 -18.96
N ARG A 137 -3.04 0.46 -17.67
CA ARG A 137 -1.88 0.40 -16.77
C ARG A 137 -1.71 -1.00 -16.21
N GLY A 138 -0.47 -1.51 -16.18
CA GLY A 138 -0.16 -2.76 -15.52
C GLY A 138 -0.46 -2.72 -14.02
N MET A 139 -0.83 -3.86 -13.44
CA MET A 139 -1.12 -4.00 -12.02
C MET A 139 0.13 -3.81 -11.15
N PHE A 140 1.29 -4.26 -11.64
CA PHE A 140 2.59 -4.17 -10.98
C PHE A 140 3.65 -3.62 -11.95
N ALA A 141 4.48 -2.70 -11.49
CA ALA A 141 5.72 -2.32 -12.14
C ALA A 141 6.85 -3.18 -11.55
N LEU A 142 7.08 -4.34 -12.16
CA LEU A 142 8.14 -5.27 -11.78
C LEU A 142 9.33 -5.13 -12.74
N PRO A 143 10.56 -5.47 -12.28
CA PRO A 143 11.67 -5.69 -13.19
C PRO A 143 11.31 -6.77 -14.21
N GLU A 144 11.96 -6.71 -15.38
CA GLU A 144 11.79 -7.75 -16.39
C GLU A 144 12.20 -9.12 -15.84
N VAL A 145 11.32 -10.11 -15.99
CA VAL A 145 11.57 -11.48 -15.55
C VAL A 145 12.33 -12.21 -16.69
N VAL A 146 13.64 -12.27 -16.58
CA VAL A 146 14.51 -12.88 -17.58
C VAL A 146 14.37 -14.42 -17.62
N SER A 147 13.96 -15.05 -16.51
CA SER A 147 13.75 -16.50 -16.40
C SER A 147 12.48 -16.81 -15.63
N LEU A 148 11.74 -17.81 -16.07
CA LEU A 148 10.55 -18.31 -15.38
C LEU A 148 10.83 -18.81 -13.95
N GLU A 149 12.06 -19.09 -13.61
CA GLU A 149 12.48 -19.48 -12.26
C GLU A 149 12.39 -18.32 -11.27
N HIS A 150 12.60 -17.10 -11.75
CA HIS A 150 12.53 -15.88 -10.92
C HIS A 150 11.14 -15.24 -10.86
N ARG A 151 10.11 -15.91 -11.40
CA ARG A 151 8.74 -15.39 -11.33
C ARG A 151 8.18 -15.47 -9.92
N LEU A 152 7.41 -14.48 -9.51
CA LEU A 152 6.60 -14.54 -8.29
C LEU A 152 5.45 -15.53 -8.50
N ARG A 153 5.31 -16.49 -7.60
CA ARG A 153 4.28 -17.52 -7.67
C ARG A 153 3.24 -17.31 -6.59
N PHE A 154 2.00 -17.51 -6.99
CA PHE A 154 0.85 -17.48 -6.11
C PHE A 154 -0.03 -18.70 -6.37
N GLU A 155 -0.65 -19.21 -5.32
CA GLU A 155 -1.70 -20.21 -5.38
C GLU A 155 -3.07 -19.55 -5.30
N VAL A 156 -4.02 -20.04 -6.10
CA VAL A 156 -5.41 -19.57 -6.02
C VAL A 156 -6.04 -20.10 -4.73
N ASN A 157 -6.36 -19.20 -3.80
CA ASN A 157 -7.03 -19.53 -2.56
C ASN A 157 -8.56 -19.54 -2.74
N GLN A 158 -9.12 -18.52 -3.41
CA GLN A 158 -10.56 -18.38 -3.62
C GLN A 158 -10.85 -17.57 -4.89
N VAL A 159 -11.92 -17.99 -5.59
CA VAL A 159 -12.54 -17.17 -6.64
C VAL A 159 -14.02 -16.98 -6.26
N LYS A 160 -14.46 -15.72 -6.24
CA LYS A 160 -15.86 -15.38 -5.90
C LYS A 160 -16.40 -14.39 -6.92
N GLN A 161 -17.59 -14.64 -7.42
CA GLN A 161 -18.32 -13.69 -8.25
C GLN A 161 -19.01 -12.64 -7.38
N LEU A 162 -18.85 -11.37 -7.70
CA LEU A 162 -19.43 -10.21 -7.02
C LEU A 162 -20.20 -9.38 -8.06
N GLY A 163 -21.48 -9.68 -8.23
CA GLY A 163 -22.25 -9.09 -9.34
C GLY A 163 -21.71 -9.56 -10.68
N ARG A 164 -21.24 -8.64 -11.53
CA ARG A 164 -20.58 -8.94 -12.81
C ARG A 164 -19.07 -9.19 -12.68
N ASP A 165 -18.45 -8.78 -11.55
CA ASP A 165 -17.02 -8.84 -11.34
C ASP A 165 -16.59 -10.15 -10.67
N LEU A 166 -15.31 -10.48 -10.79
CA LEU A 166 -14.68 -11.57 -10.05
C LEU A 166 -13.73 -10.99 -9.00
N ARG A 167 -13.79 -11.55 -7.78
CA ARG A 167 -12.74 -11.39 -6.78
C ARG A 167 -11.90 -12.65 -6.72
N VAL A 168 -10.62 -12.53 -6.97
CA VAL A 168 -9.64 -13.62 -6.87
C VAL A 168 -8.71 -13.33 -5.70
N SER A 169 -8.68 -14.27 -4.74
CA SER A 169 -7.70 -14.25 -3.64
C SER A 169 -6.60 -15.25 -3.96
N LEU A 170 -5.37 -14.78 -3.88
CA LEU A 170 -4.15 -15.54 -4.16
C LEU A 170 -3.25 -15.50 -2.93
N ARG A 171 -2.59 -16.61 -2.59
CA ARG A 171 -1.55 -16.67 -1.57
C ARG A 171 -0.19 -16.81 -2.21
N ALA A 172 0.80 -16.07 -1.71
CA ALA A 172 2.16 -16.22 -2.16
C ALA A 172 2.68 -17.62 -1.78
N GLU A 173 3.26 -18.33 -2.76
CA GLU A 173 4.06 -19.50 -2.45
C GLU A 173 5.27 -19.03 -1.66
N ARG A 174 5.37 -19.40 -0.38
CA ARG A 174 6.58 -19.12 0.39
C ARG A 174 7.72 -19.87 -0.27
N TRP A 175 8.78 -19.15 -0.62
CA TRP A 175 10.00 -19.75 -1.10
C TRP A 175 10.41 -20.83 -0.11
N LYS A 176 10.34 -22.10 -0.55
CA LYS A 176 11.07 -23.16 0.12
C LYS A 176 12.52 -22.92 -0.25
N ALA A 177 13.27 -22.27 0.68
CA ALA A 177 14.71 -22.14 0.58
C ALA A 177 15.37 -23.53 0.58
#